data_bb45189386a65890e1bfd7abfe5bb37f
#
_entry.id   bb45189386a65890e1bfd7abfe5bb37f
#
_cell.length_a   1.000
_cell.length_b   1.000
_cell.length_c   1.000
_cell.angle_alpha   90.00
_cell.angle_beta   90.00
_cell.angle_gamma   90.00
#
_symmetry.space_group_name_H-M   'P 1'
#
loop_
_entity.id
_entity.type
_entity.pdbx_description
1 polymer ?
#
loop_
_entity_poly.entity_id
_entity_poly.type
_entity_poly.pdbx_seq_one_letter_code
_entity_poly.pdbx_strand_id
1 'polypeptide(L)'
;MNSTLREDADAIIRASLNAVLPDEAVRRALEAFRPGKGRVLLVAAGKAAWQMAHTAVEVLGRVDGGVVVTKYHHGKGEIPGVACYEAGHPVPDENGFAATEQALELVRGLTAEDTVLFLLSGGGSALFEKPLIPGDELQDVTSQLLASGADIVEMNTLRKRLSGVKGGRFAQRCAPAQVFEIVLSDVLGDPLDMIASGPAAPDSSTCAQALSIAEKYRLNLSEQAKALLAQETPKALDNVTTKITGSVRQLCAAAAEACRARGYEPVLLTDQLCCEAREAGSFLGSIARAHAGQGRKLAFIAGGETVVHLTGKGLGGRNQELALAAAPALAGRNAAVFSVGSDGTDGPTDAAGGYVDGGTLAALAAAGWNVYDTLQNNDAYHALQAVDGLILTGPTGTNVNDVAVALVEGKGAWRQIIMRL
;
A
#
# COMPACT_ATOMS: atom_id res chain seq x y z
N MET A 1 12.29 28.37 -3.76
CA MET A 1 11.06 27.72 -3.24
C MET A 1 10.35 28.60 -2.23
N ASN A 2 9.03 28.45 -2.09
CA ASN A 2 8.22 29.12 -1.08
C ASN A 2 8.34 28.37 0.25
N SER A 3 9.03 28.96 1.26
CA SER A 3 9.28 28.30 2.54
C SER A 3 8.00 27.89 3.27
N THR A 4 6.96 28.73 3.27
CA THR A 4 5.69 28.43 3.94
C THR A 4 4.97 27.25 3.31
N LEU A 5 4.87 27.19 1.98
CA LEU A 5 4.26 26.06 1.28
C LEU A 5 5.07 24.77 1.48
N ARG A 6 6.41 24.85 1.53
CA ARG A 6 7.26 23.69 1.80
C ARG A 6 7.07 23.19 3.25
N GLU A 7 7.03 24.06 4.22
CA GLU A 7 6.78 23.70 5.64
C GLU A 7 5.39 23.07 5.82
N ASP A 8 4.36 23.59 5.13
CA ASP A 8 3.03 23.01 5.13
C ASP A 8 3.04 21.61 4.49
N ALA A 9 3.68 21.47 3.32
CA ALA A 9 3.81 20.18 2.65
C ALA A 9 4.53 19.13 3.53
N ASP A 10 5.67 19.49 4.13
CA ASP A 10 6.44 18.59 4.99
C ASP A 10 5.64 18.15 6.22
N ALA A 11 4.82 19.04 6.80
CA ALA A 11 3.96 18.70 7.92
C ALA A 11 2.80 17.78 7.52
N ILE A 12 2.18 18.01 6.34
CA ILE A 12 1.12 17.16 5.80
C ILE A 12 1.69 15.77 5.49
N ILE A 13 2.85 15.68 4.84
CA ILE A 13 3.53 14.42 4.55
C ILE A 13 3.78 13.62 5.83
N ARG A 14 4.43 14.23 6.83
CA ARG A 14 4.71 13.56 8.11
C ARG A 14 3.43 13.05 8.79
N ALA A 15 2.39 13.87 8.86
CA ALA A 15 1.13 13.48 9.49
C ALA A 15 0.44 12.33 8.72
N SER A 16 0.45 12.38 7.40
CA SER A 16 -0.16 11.36 6.54
C SER A 16 0.55 10.02 6.67
N LEU A 17 1.87 10.01 6.60
CA LEU A 17 2.67 8.78 6.72
C LEU A 17 2.56 8.17 8.12
N ASN A 18 2.64 8.98 9.17
CA ASN A 18 2.51 8.50 10.55
C ASN A 18 1.16 7.81 10.80
N ALA A 19 0.08 8.31 10.20
CA ALA A 19 -1.26 7.73 10.39
C ALA A 19 -1.43 6.33 9.79
N VAL A 20 -0.56 5.92 8.88
CA VAL A 20 -0.61 4.61 8.21
C VAL A 20 0.59 3.71 8.55
N LEU A 21 1.41 4.11 9.52
CA LEU A 21 2.45 3.22 10.06
C LEU A 21 1.82 1.97 10.66
N PRO A 22 2.47 0.81 10.57
CA PRO A 22 1.93 -0.45 11.08
C PRO A 22 1.51 -0.38 12.55
N ASP A 23 2.28 0.32 13.38
CA ASP A 23 2.04 0.49 14.80
C ASP A 23 0.71 1.21 15.08
N GLU A 24 0.54 2.37 14.46
CA GLU A 24 -0.66 3.19 14.62
C GLU A 24 -1.91 2.49 14.05
N ALA A 25 -1.75 1.79 12.94
CA ALA A 25 -2.82 1.02 12.33
C ALA A 25 -3.29 -0.11 13.24
N VAL A 26 -2.38 -0.86 13.86
CA VAL A 26 -2.69 -1.93 14.81
C VAL A 26 -3.29 -1.39 16.10
N ARG A 27 -2.71 -0.34 16.71
CA ARG A 27 -3.26 0.29 17.94
C ARG A 27 -4.71 0.70 17.74
N ARG A 28 -5.00 1.41 16.66
CA ARG A 28 -6.35 1.87 16.32
C ARG A 28 -7.32 0.70 16.08
N ALA A 29 -6.89 -0.38 15.40
CA ALA A 29 -7.75 -1.54 15.18
C ALA A 29 -8.09 -2.26 16.49
N LEU A 30 -7.12 -2.38 17.39
CA LEU A 30 -7.28 -3.08 18.66
C LEU A 30 -8.23 -2.37 19.65
N GLU A 31 -8.54 -1.10 19.45
CA GLU A 31 -9.61 -0.41 20.21
C GLU A 31 -10.96 -1.12 20.08
N ALA A 32 -11.22 -1.75 18.93
CA ALA A 32 -12.43 -2.52 18.66
C ALA A 32 -12.28 -4.03 18.92
N PHE A 33 -11.10 -4.50 19.32
CA PHE A 33 -10.83 -5.91 19.57
C PHE A 33 -11.53 -6.38 20.86
N ARG A 34 -12.33 -7.43 20.74
CA ARG A 34 -13.04 -8.04 21.88
C ARG A 34 -12.87 -9.55 21.78
N PRO A 35 -11.81 -10.10 22.38
CA PRO A 35 -11.56 -11.55 22.34
C PRO A 35 -12.61 -12.32 23.15
N GLY A 36 -12.76 -13.60 22.81
CA GLY A 36 -13.52 -14.55 23.59
C GLY A 36 -12.87 -14.83 24.96
N LYS A 37 -13.43 -15.79 25.70
CA LYS A 37 -12.90 -16.18 27.03
C LYS A 37 -11.78 -17.20 26.94
N GLY A 38 -11.55 -17.80 25.77
CA GLY A 38 -10.53 -18.79 25.49
C GLY A 38 -9.18 -18.18 25.19
N ARG A 39 -8.38 -18.89 24.38
CA ARG A 39 -7.03 -18.47 23.98
C ARG A 39 -7.10 -17.32 22.97
N VAL A 40 -6.12 -16.44 23.04
CA VAL A 40 -5.84 -15.44 21.98
C VAL A 40 -4.58 -15.88 21.25
N LEU A 41 -4.75 -16.31 20.02
CA LEU A 41 -3.66 -16.72 19.14
C LEU A 41 -3.39 -15.66 18.09
N LEU A 42 -2.10 -15.42 17.79
CA LEU A 42 -1.69 -14.41 16.82
C LEU A 42 -1.09 -15.10 15.60
N VAL A 43 -1.59 -14.76 14.42
CA VAL A 43 -0.94 -15.11 13.14
C VAL A 43 -0.72 -13.83 12.36
N ALA A 44 0.50 -13.60 11.90
CA ALA A 44 0.83 -12.41 11.12
C ALA A 44 1.59 -12.80 9.84
N ALA A 45 1.20 -12.19 8.71
CA ALA A 45 1.82 -12.46 7.41
C ALA A 45 2.01 -11.19 6.57
N GLY A 46 3.17 -11.05 5.94
CA GLY A 46 3.50 -9.93 5.07
C GLY A 46 4.77 -9.20 5.47
N LYS A 47 5.14 -8.18 4.70
CA LYS A 47 6.39 -7.41 4.92
C LYS A 47 6.41 -6.66 6.25
N ALA A 48 5.25 -6.18 6.72
CA ALA A 48 5.09 -5.48 8.00
C ALA A 48 4.65 -6.42 9.14
N ALA A 49 4.55 -7.74 8.92
CA ALA A 49 4.00 -8.69 9.86
C ALA A 49 4.71 -8.68 11.22
N TRP A 50 6.05 -8.56 11.23
CA TRP A 50 6.81 -8.49 12.48
C TRP A 50 6.41 -7.25 13.29
N GLN A 51 6.39 -6.08 12.67
CA GLN A 51 6.06 -4.82 13.33
C GLN A 51 4.63 -4.81 13.86
N MET A 52 3.67 -5.30 13.05
CA MET A 52 2.27 -5.42 13.46
C MET A 52 2.11 -6.36 14.66
N ALA A 53 2.78 -7.52 14.64
CA ALA A 53 2.73 -8.50 15.72
C ALA A 53 3.37 -7.98 17.00
N HIS A 54 4.53 -7.33 16.89
CA HIS A 54 5.20 -6.69 18.03
C HIS A 54 4.28 -5.69 18.72
N THR A 55 3.68 -4.77 17.95
CA THR A 55 2.75 -3.78 18.48
C THR A 55 1.50 -4.42 19.09
N ALA A 56 0.97 -5.48 18.46
CA ALA A 56 -0.20 -6.17 19.00
C ALA A 56 0.10 -6.79 20.37
N VAL A 57 1.27 -7.42 20.53
CA VAL A 57 1.69 -8.01 21.82
C VAL A 57 1.96 -6.93 22.86
N GLU A 58 2.56 -5.80 22.50
CA GLU A 58 2.73 -4.64 23.39
C GLU A 58 1.38 -4.13 23.93
N VAL A 59 0.38 -3.99 23.07
CA VAL A 59 -0.95 -3.46 23.44
C VAL A 59 -1.75 -4.47 24.27
N LEU A 60 -1.70 -5.76 23.91
CA LEU A 60 -2.47 -6.81 24.58
C LEU A 60 -1.77 -7.31 25.86
N GLY A 61 -0.48 -7.04 26.02
CA GLY A 61 0.37 -7.52 27.11
C GLY A 61 0.84 -8.96 26.93
N ARG A 62 0.03 -9.85 26.36
CA ARG A 62 0.39 -11.25 26.02
C ARG A 62 -0.56 -11.82 24.98
N VAL A 63 -0.10 -12.88 24.33
CA VAL A 63 -0.89 -13.83 23.54
C VAL A 63 -0.59 -15.26 24.02
N ASP A 64 -1.50 -16.20 23.78
CA ASP A 64 -1.33 -17.59 24.23
C ASP A 64 -0.47 -18.43 23.26
N GLY A 65 -0.13 -17.85 22.12
CA GLY A 65 0.77 -18.37 21.10
C GLY A 65 0.70 -17.54 19.84
N GLY A 66 1.75 -17.57 19.04
CA GLY A 66 1.74 -16.83 17.79
C GLY A 66 2.76 -17.30 16.77
N VAL A 67 2.48 -16.99 15.49
CA VAL A 67 3.36 -17.21 14.35
C VAL A 67 3.38 -15.97 13.49
N VAL A 68 4.59 -15.52 13.17
CA VAL A 68 4.86 -14.43 12.22
C VAL A 68 5.60 -14.99 11.01
N VAL A 69 5.15 -14.67 9.81
CA VAL A 69 5.85 -14.96 8.56
C VAL A 69 6.12 -13.65 7.83
N THR A 70 7.39 -13.25 7.78
CA THR A 70 7.80 -12.00 7.15
C THR A 70 8.88 -12.22 6.11
N LYS A 71 9.20 -11.20 5.33
CA LYS A 71 10.26 -11.25 4.31
C LYS A 71 11.63 -11.30 5.00
N TYR A 72 12.62 -11.95 4.37
CA TYR A 72 14.01 -11.94 4.82
C TYR A 72 14.48 -10.51 5.16
N HIS A 73 15.16 -10.39 6.30
CA HIS A 73 15.69 -9.14 6.86
C HIS A 73 14.61 -8.12 7.32
N HIS A 74 13.37 -8.57 7.50
CA HIS A 74 12.30 -7.74 8.06
C HIS A 74 11.97 -8.06 9.53
N GLY A 75 12.48 -9.16 10.06
CA GLY A 75 12.45 -9.46 11.49
C GLY A 75 13.39 -8.54 12.27
N LYS A 76 12.93 -8.00 13.41
CA LYS A 76 13.71 -7.05 14.23
C LYS A 76 13.99 -7.59 15.64
N GLY A 77 13.91 -8.91 15.82
CA GLY A 77 14.16 -9.57 17.09
C GLY A 77 13.02 -10.49 17.55
N GLU A 78 13.08 -10.92 18.81
CA GLU A 78 12.08 -11.80 19.40
C GLU A 78 10.83 -11.05 19.84
N ILE A 79 9.66 -11.70 19.71
CA ILE A 79 8.39 -11.23 20.25
C ILE A 79 7.93 -12.26 21.29
N PRO A 80 7.66 -11.86 22.55
CA PRO A 80 7.29 -12.79 23.60
C PRO A 80 6.06 -13.65 23.23
N GLY A 81 6.20 -14.97 23.28
CA GLY A 81 5.12 -15.92 22.97
C GLY A 81 4.85 -16.12 21.48
N VAL A 82 5.67 -15.57 20.57
CA VAL A 82 5.44 -15.60 19.12
C VAL A 82 6.69 -16.15 18.42
N ALA A 83 6.51 -17.19 17.60
CA ALA A 83 7.56 -17.72 16.72
C ALA A 83 7.64 -16.86 15.45
N CYS A 84 8.82 -16.32 15.15
CA CYS A 84 9.04 -15.47 13.99
C CYS A 84 9.86 -16.21 12.93
N TYR A 85 9.34 -16.22 11.70
CA TYR A 85 9.95 -16.85 10.54
C TYR A 85 10.16 -15.84 9.42
N GLU A 86 11.27 -15.98 8.70
CA GLU A 86 11.56 -15.19 7.51
C GLU A 86 11.51 -16.09 6.26
N ALA A 87 10.97 -15.54 5.16
CA ALA A 87 10.71 -16.28 3.93
C ALA A 87 10.90 -15.45 2.68
N GLY A 88 10.86 -16.11 1.52
CA GLY A 88 11.04 -15.51 0.20
C GLY A 88 9.87 -14.63 -0.25
N HIS A 89 10.23 -13.50 -0.85
CA HIS A 89 9.30 -12.59 -1.51
C HIS A 89 10.03 -11.83 -2.65
N PRO A 90 9.49 -11.69 -3.85
CA PRO A 90 8.10 -11.97 -4.29
C PRO A 90 7.81 -13.45 -4.63
N VAL A 91 8.83 -14.29 -4.73
CA VAL A 91 8.68 -15.72 -5.02
C VAL A 91 8.58 -16.48 -3.70
N PRO A 92 7.50 -17.26 -3.46
CA PRO A 92 7.40 -18.09 -2.27
C PRO A 92 8.45 -19.19 -2.26
N ASP A 93 8.90 -19.59 -1.06
CA ASP A 93 9.92 -20.62 -0.84
C ASP A 93 9.51 -21.62 0.24
N GLU A 94 10.34 -22.66 0.42
CA GLU A 94 10.12 -23.73 1.41
C GLU A 94 10.05 -23.21 2.85
N ASN A 95 10.76 -22.12 3.18
CA ASN A 95 10.70 -21.51 4.51
C ASN A 95 9.30 -20.90 4.75
N GLY A 96 8.73 -20.26 3.74
CA GLY A 96 7.36 -19.73 3.79
C GLY A 96 6.31 -20.84 3.92
N PHE A 97 6.48 -21.95 3.18
CA PHE A 97 5.59 -23.10 3.27
C PHE A 97 5.64 -23.75 4.66
N ALA A 98 6.83 -23.95 5.21
CA ALA A 98 7.04 -24.51 6.56
C ALA A 98 6.47 -23.58 7.63
N ALA A 99 6.70 -22.28 7.55
CA ALA A 99 6.16 -21.30 8.50
C ALA A 99 4.63 -21.24 8.45
N THR A 100 4.03 -21.32 7.25
CA THR A 100 2.58 -21.37 7.10
C THR A 100 2.00 -22.65 7.71
N GLU A 101 2.71 -23.78 7.60
CA GLU A 101 2.30 -25.02 8.28
C GLU A 101 2.29 -24.86 9.79
N GLN A 102 3.28 -24.16 10.39
CA GLN A 102 3.28 -23.86 11.82
C GLN A 102 2.07 -23.00 12.22
N ALA A 103 1.69 -22.04 11.39
CA ALA A 103 0.47 -21.25 11.63
C ALA A 103 -0.81 -22.11 11.56
N LEU A 104 -0.86 -23.09 10.65
CA LEU A 104 -1.98 -24.04 10.56
C LEU A 104 -2.04 -25.00 11.74
N GLU A 105 -0.91 -25.46 12.24
CA GLU A 105 -0.83 -26.28 13.47
C GLU A 105 -1.27 -25.46 14.69
N LEU A 106 -0.85 -24.20 14.81
CA LEU A 106 -1.24 -23.31 15.90
C LEU A 106 -2.76 -23.16 16.01
N VAL A 107 -3.48 -23.10 14.88
CA VAL A 107 -4.94 -22.93 14.85
C VAL A 107 -5.71 -24.24 14.81
N ARG A 108 -5.06 -25.36 15.02
CA ARG A 108 -5.73 -26.68 15.06
C ARG A 108 -6.51 -26.87 16.34
N GLY A 109 -7.75 -27.36 16.22
CA GLY A 109 -8.57 -27.75 17.38
C GLY A 109 -9.03 -26.57 18.24
N LEU A 110 -9.25 -25.43 17.62
CA LEU A 110 -9.81 -24.25 18.27
C LEU A 110 -11.28 -24.48 18.67
N THR A 111 -11.71 -23.75 19.69
CA THR A 111 -13.10 -23.72 20.17
C THR A 111 -13.77 -22.39 19.86
N ALA A 112 -15.08 -22.30 20.04
CA ALA A 112 -15.81 -21.04 19.86
C ALA A 112 -15.45 -19.94 20.87
N GLU A 113 -14.78 -20.30 21.97
CA GLU A 113 -14.26 -19.35 22.97
C GLU A 113 -12.90 -18.75 22.58
N ASP A 114 -12.17 -19.42 21.67
CA ASP A 114 -10.85 -18.97 21.21
C ASP A 114 -10.99 -17.83 20.19
N THR A 115 -9.95 -16.99 20.08
CA THR A 115 -9.89 -15.90 19.11
C THR A 115 -8.55 -15.92 18.39
N VAL A 116 -8.58 -15.83 17.08
CA VAL A 116 -7.39 -15.64 16.25
C VAL A 116 -7.27 -14.18 15.86
N LEU A 117 -6.21 -13.52 16.30
CA LEU A 117 -5.81 -12.21 15.80
C LEU A 117 -4.95 -12.42 14.55
N PHE A 118 -5.51 -12.09 13.38
CA PHE A 118 -4.83 -12.26 12.10
C PHE A 118 -4.39 -10.91 11.56
N LEU A 119 -3.07 -10.73 11.39
CA LEU A 119 -2.45 -9.48 10.95
C LEU A 119 -1.88 -9.66 9.54
N LEU A 120 -2.38 -8.88 8.59
CA LEU A 120 -2.07 -9.05 7.19
C LEU A 120 -1.54 -7.74 6.58
N SER A 121 -0.43 -7.84 5.84
CA SER A 121 0.15 -6.72 5.12
C SER A 121 0.61 -7.11 3.72
N GLY A 122 1.05 -6.15 2.92
CA GLY A 122 1.56 -6.37 1.57
C GLY A 122 2.63 -7.46 1.51
N GLY A 123 2.62 -8.22 0.42
CA GLY A 123 3.51 -9.39 0.23
C GLY A 123 2.98 -10.71 0.80
N GLY A 124 1.85 -10.70 1.51
CA GLY A 124 1.24 -11.90 2.09
C GLY A 124 0.94 -13.01 1.09
N SER A 125 0.69 -12.69 -0.19
CA SER A 125 0.46 -13.71 -1.23
C SER A 125 1.63 -14.70 -1.41
N ALA A 126 2.87 -14.24 -1.23
CA ALA A 126 4.06 -15.11 -1.29
C ALA A 126 4.41 -15.68 0.09
N LEU A 127 4.33 -14.83 1.13
CA LEU A 127 4.79 -15.16 2.48
C LEU A 127 3.84 -16.09 3.23
N PHE A 128 2.54 -16.11 2.91
CA PHE A 128 1.54 -16.99 3.54
C PHE A 128 0.95 -17.94 2.50
N GLU A 129 1.67 -19.04 2.26
CA GLU A 129 1.33 -20.02 1.24
C GLU A 129 1.48 -21.45 1.77
N LYS A 130 0.46 -22.26 1.54
CA LYS A 130 0.46 -23.71 1.69
C LYS A 130 0.07 -24.35 0.37
N PRO A 131 1.03 -24.76 -0.46
CA PRO A 131 0.71 -25.40 -1.74
C PRO A 131 -0.09 -26.71 -1.54
N LEU A 132 -1.10 -26.93 -2.37
CA LEU A 132 -1.86 -28.18 -2.46
C LEU A 132 -1.36 -29.08 -3.60
N ILE A 133 -0.39 -28.59 -4.36
CA ILE A 133 0.38 -29.30 -5.40
C ILE A 133 1.87 -29.14 -5.05
N PRO A 134 2.79 -29.87 -5.69
CA PRO A 134 4.23 -29.66 -5.51
C PRO A 134 4.62 -28.19 -5.68
N GLY A 135 5.56 -27.68 -4.86
CA GLY A 135 5.95 -26.26 -4.86
C GLY A 135 6.54 -25.80 -6.18
N ASP A 136 7.30 -26.64 -6.85
CA ASP A 136 7.85 -26.43 -8.19
C ASP A 136 6.75 -26.32 -9.26
N GLU A 137 5.71 -27.13 -9.19
CA GLU A 137 4.54 -27.03 -10.06
C GLU A 137 3.78 -25.72 -9.82
N LEU A 138 3.61 -25.26 -8.56
CA LEU A 138 2.98 -23.98 -8.27
C LEU A 138 3.78 -22.80 -8.85
N GLN A 139 5.11 -22.88 -8.80
CA GLN A 139 5.99 -21.88 -9.40
C GLN A 139 5.89 -21.89 -10.92
N ASP A 140 5.84 -23.09 -11.53
CA ASP A 140 5.67 -23.25 -12.99
C ASP A 140 4.34 -22.68 -13.46
N VAL A 141 3.22 -23.01 -12.81
CA VAL A 141 1.89 -22.44 -13.13
C VAL A 141 1.89 -20.93 -13.03
N THR A 142 2.53 -20.36 -11.99
CA THR A 142 2.67 -18.91 -11.84
C THR A 142 3.47 -18.30 -13.00
N SER A 143 4.56 -18.94 -13.39
CA SER A 143 5.41 -18.50 -14.50
C SER A 143 4.68 -18.57 -15.85
N GLN A 144 3.90 -19.63 -16.10
CA GLN A 144 3.06 -19.76 -17.30
C GLN A 144 2.03 -18.62 -17.39
N LEU A 145 1.36 -18.29 -16.29
CA LEU A 145 0.38 -17.20 -16.23
C LEU A 145 1.04 -15.83 -16.52
N LEU A 146 2.17 -15.55 -15.89
CA LEU A 146 2.94 -14.32 -16.15
C LEU A 146 3.37 -14.22 -17.61
N ALA A 147 3.93 -15.29 -18.16
CA ALA A 147 4.38 -15.33 -19.56
C ALA A 147 3.22 -15.19 -20.57
N SER A 148 2.02 -15.60 -20.18
CA SER A 148 0.81 -15.51 -21.01
C SER A 148 0.12 -14.15 -20.93
N GLY A 149 0.59 -13.22 -20.06
CA GLY A 149 -0.02 -11.90 -19.85
C GLY A 149 -1.34 -11.96 -19.09
N ALA A 150 -1.54 -12.97 -18.23
CA ALA A 150 -2.68 -13.03 -17.33
C ALA A 150 -2.66 -11.85 -16.34
N ASP A 151 -3.81 -11.25 -16.12
CA ASP A 151 -3.93 -10.17 -15.13
C ASP A 151 -3.94 -10.74 -13.70
N ILE A 152 -3.84 -9.83 -12.72
CA ILE A 152 -3.75 -10.22 -11.30
C ILE A 152 -5.02 -10.93 -10.79
N VAL A 153 -6.18 -10.62 -11.36
CA VAL A 153 -7.45 -11.26 -11.00
C VAL A 153 -7.46 -12.70 -11.50
N GLU A 154 -7.06 -12.93 -12.74
CA GLU A 154 -6.91 -14.25 -13.33
C GLU A 154 -5.88 -15.10 -12.57
N MET A 155 -4.72 -14.52 -12.26
CA MET A 155 -3.69 -15.19 -11.47
C MET A 155 -4.22 -15.61 -10.09
N ASN A 156 -4.87 -14.71 -9.37
CA ASN A 156 -5.41 -15.00 -8.03
C ASN A 156 -6.54 -16.03 -8.09
N THR A 157 -7.35 -16.04 -9.15
CA THR A 157 -8.42 -17.04 -9.35
C THR A 157 -7.88 -18.47 -9.36
N LEU A 158 -6.72 -18.72 -9.96
CA LEU A 158 -6.07 -20.02 -9.91
C LEU A 158 -5.34 -20.26 -8.59
N ARG A 159 -4.54 -19.28 -8.14
CA ARG A 159 -3.72 -19.41 -6.93
C ARG A 159 -4.55 -19.73 -5.68
N LYS A 160 -5.75 -19.12 -5.54
CA LYS A 160 -6.67 -19.41 -4.45
C LYS A 160 -7.06 -20.89 -4.39
N ARG A 161 -7.19 -21.57 -5.52
CA ARG A 161 -7.58 -22.98 -5.58
C ARG A 161 -6.41 -23.95 -5.34
N LEU A 162 -5.22 -23.53 -5.73
CA LEU A 162 -4.00 -24.33 -5.54
C LEU A 162 -3.37 -24.16 -4.15
N SER A 163 -3.99 -23.36 -3.27
CA SER A 163 -3.49 -23.02 -1.93
C SER A 163 -4.39 -23.55 -0.83
N GLY A 164 -3.79 -24.03 0.25
CA GLY A 164 -4.48 -24.50 1.46
C GLY A 164 -4.88 -23.39 2.43
N VAL A 165 -4.50 -22.13 2.17
CA VAL A 165 -4.76 -20.99 3.06
C VAL A 165 -5.50 -19.82 2.38
N LYS A 166 -5.40 -19.67 1.07
CA LYS A 166 -6.01 -18.58 0.30
C LYS A 166 -7.52 -18.79 0.07
N GLY A 167 -8.21 -17.74 -0.41
CA GLY A 167 -9.63 -17.80 -0.75
C GLY A 167 -10.53 -18.22 0.41
N GLY A 168 -10.29 -17.68 1.60
CA GLY A 168 -11.07 -17.94 2.82
C GLY A 168 -10.69 -19.22 3.58
N ARG A 169 -9.79 -20.04 3.04
CA ARG A 169 -9.49 -21.35 3.65
C ARG A 169 -8.78 -21.24 5.00
N PHE A 170 -7.96 -20.21 5.22
CA PHE A 170 -7.35 -20.02 6.55
C PHE A 170 -8.42 -19.75 7.61
N ALA A 171 -9.33 -18.78 7.38
CA ALA A 171 -10.40 -18.50 8.33
C ALA A 171 -11.35 -19.69 8.52
N GLN A 172 -11.62 -20.45 7.46
CA GLN A 172 -12.41 -21.70 7.56
C GLN A 172 -11.74 -22.73 8.49
N ARG A 173 -10.40 -22.84 8.46
CA ARG A 173 -9.64 -23.72 9.35
C ARG A 173 -9.62 -23.24 10.80
N CYS A 174 -9.79 -21.95 11.03
CA CYS A 174 -9.92 -21.38 12.38
C CYS A 174 -11.28 -21.67 13.02
N ALA A 175 -12.32 -21.99 12.22
CA ALA A 175 -13.66 -22.25 12.74
C ALA A 175 -13.63 -23.43 13.75
N PRO A 176 -14.42 -23.34 14.88
CA PRO A 176 -15.45 -22.32 15.18
C PRO A 176 -14.93 -21.04 15.89
N ALA A 177 -13.62 -20.87 16.06
CA ALA A 177 -13.05 -19.66 16.67
C ALA A 177 -13.31 -18.41 15.81
N GLN A 178 -13.42 -17.27 16.46
CA GLN A 178 -13.52 -15.98 15.79
C GLN A 178 -12.13 -15.53 15.27
N VAL A 179 -12.11 -15.00 14.08
CA VAL A 179 -10.93 -14.36 13.46
C VAL A 179 -11.14 -12.85 13.46
N PHE A 180 -10.27 -12.12 14.16
CA PHE A 180 -10.21 -10.67 14.06
C PHE A 180 -9.03 -10.31 13.16
N GLU A 181 -9.34 -9.86 11.96
CA GLU A 181 -8.35 -9.57 10.94
C GLU A 181 -8.05 -8.06 10.90
N ILE A 182 -6.76 -7.72 10.93
CA ILE A 182 -6.26 -6.35 10.72
C ILE A 182 -5.44 -6.33 9.44
N VAL A 183 -5.83 -5.47 8.50
CA VAL A 183 -5.23 -5.40 7.17
C VAL A 183 -4.56 -4.05 6.93
N LEU A 184 -3.30 -4.11 6.48
CA LEU A 184 -2.61 -3.03 5.79
C LEU A 184 -2.64 -3.34 4.29
N SER A 185 -3.49 -2.60 3.55
CA SER A 185 -3.77 -2.87 2.14
C SER A 185 -2.85 -2.05 1.23
N ASP A 186 -2.18 -2.73 0.30
CA ASP A 186 -1.46 -2.15 -0.83
C ASP A 186 -2.23 -2.30 -2.17
N VAL A 187 -3.49 -2.75 -2.11
CA VAL A 187 -4.34 -2.97 -3.28
C VAL A 187 -5.39 -1.87 -3.39
N LEU A 188 -5.46 -1.19 -4.53
CA LEU A 188 -6.43 -0.12 -4.76
C LEU A 188 -7.87 -0.62 -4.64
N GLY A 189 -8.69 0.14 -3.88
CA GLY A 189 -10.09 -0.20 -3.61
C GLY A 189 -10.30 -1.22 -2.50
N ASP A 190 -9.22 -1.71 -1.89
CA ASP A 190 -9.22 -2.63 -0.73
C ASP A 190 -10.05 -3.92 -0.91
N PRO A 191 -10.01 -4.62 -2.07
CA PRO A 191 -10.76 -5.87 -2.26
C PRO A 191 -10.14 -6.99 -1.40
N LEU A 192 -10.80 -7.33 -0.29
CA LEU A 192 -10.27 -8.27 0.72
C LEU A 192 -9.88 -9.64 0.15
N ASP A 193 -10.60 -10.12 -0.86
CA ASP A 193 -10.31 -11.39 -1.52
C ASP A 193 -9.10 -11.34 -2.48
N MET A 194 -8.57 -10.13 -2.75
CA MET A 194 -7.36 -9.92 -3.55
C MET A 194 -6.12 -9.65 -2.68
N ILE A 195 -6.30 -9.04 -1.50
CA ILE A 195 -5.21 -8.76 -0.56
C ILE A 195 -4.67 -10.09 -0.03
N ALA A 196 -3.38 -10.36 -0.26
CA ALA A 196 -2.74 -11.64 0.01
C ALA A 196 -3.50 -12.87 -0.55
N SER A 197 -4.33 -12.67 -1.60
CA SER A 197 -5.25 -13.65 -2.17
C SER A 197 -6.34 -14.15 -1.17
N GLY A 198 -6.71 -13.28 -0.21
CA GLY A 198 -7.87 -13.45 0.66
C GLY A 198 -7.84 -14.64 1.63
N PRO A 199 -6.87 -14.78 2.56
CA PRO A 199 -6.86 -15.90 3.50
C PRO A 199 -8.07 -15.94 4.44
N ALA A 200 -8.60 -14.78 4.80
CA ALA A 200 -9.76 -14.63 5.67
C ALA A 200 -10.96 -13.94 4.99
N ALA A 201 -10.98 -13.89 3.67
CA ALA A 201 -12.10 -13.33 2.89
C ALA A 201 -12.78 -14.38 2.03
N PRO A 202 -14.12 -14.36 1.89
CA PRO A 202 -14.82 -15.20 0.92
C PRO A 202 -14.31 -14.95 -0.49
N ASP A 203 -14.15 -16.01 -1.27
CA ASP A 203 -13.65 -15.90 -2.65
C ASP A 203 -14.80 -15.58 -3.62
N SER A 204 -14.72 -14.44 -4.30
CA SER A 204 -15.68 -14.02 -5.32
C SER A 204 -15.57 -14.83 -6.62
N SER A 205 -14.42 -15.45 -6.94
CA SER A 205 -14.19 -16.20 -8.17
C SER A 205 -14.79 -17.61 -8.10
N THR A 206 -15.14 -18.20 -9.26
CA THR A 206 -15.74 -19.54 -9.36
C THR A 206 -14.78 -20.57 -9.96
N CYS A 207 -15.03 -21.87 -9.69
CA CYS A 207 -14.27 -22.96 -10.35
C CYS A 207 -14.44 -22.93 -11.88
N ALA A 208 -15.59 -22.53 -12.39
CA ALA A 208 -15.82 -22.37 -13.83
C ALA A 208 -14.89 -21.31 -14.44
N GLN A 209 -14.70 -20.16 -13.74
CA GLN A 209 -13.74 -19.15 -14.17
C GLN A 209 -12.30 -19.67 -14.14
N ALA A 210 -11.91 -20.40 -13.09
CA ALA A 210 -10.56 -20.98 -13.01
C ALA A 210 -10.26 -21.95 -14.14
N LEU A 211 -11.20 -22.84 -14.48
CA LEU A 211 -11.07 -23.76 -15.60
C LEU A 211 -11.01 -23.03 -16.94
N SER A 212 -11.86 -22.02 -17.15
CA SER A 212 -11.83 -21.18 -18.36
C SER A 212 -10.50 -20.44 -18.54
N ILE A 213 -9.90 -19.92 -17.47
CA ILE A 213 -8.59 -19.25 -17.50
C ILE A 213 -7.50 -20.28 -17.87
N ALA A 214 -7.53 -21.47 -17.27
CA ALA A 214 -6.58 -22.53 -17.56
C ALA A 214 -6.64 -22.95 -19.04
N GLU A 215 -7.84 -23.04 -19.63
CA GLU A 215 -8.05 -23.33 -21.04
C GLU A 215 -7.60 -22.16 -21.92
N LYS A 216 -7.99 -20.92 -21.61
CA LYS A 216 -7.62 -19.69 -22.34
C LYS A 216 -6.12 -19.60 -22.56
N TYR A 217 -5.34 -19.86 -21.52
CA TYR A 217 -3.88 -19.77 -21.55
C TYR A 217 -3.20 -21.13 -21.85
N ARG A 218 -3.97 -22.19 -22.06
CA ARG A 218 -3.45 -23.54 -22.34
C ARG A 218 -2.42 -24.00 -21.34
N LEU A 219 -2.71 -23.78 -20.05
CA LEU A 219 -1.78 -24.09 -18.98
C LEU A 219 -1.46 -25.58 -18.91
N ASN A 220 -0.20 -25.92 -18.77
CA ASN A 220 0.24 -27.27 -18.50
C ASN A 220 0.05 -27.58 -17.00
N LEU A 221 -0.95 -28.38 -16.67
CA LEU A 221 -1.37 -28.69 -15.30
C LEU A 221 -1.39 -30.20 -15.07
N SER A 222 -0.94 -30.64 -13.90
CA SER A 222 -1.13 -32.02 -13.45
C SER A 222 -2.63 -32.33 -13.26
N GLU A 223 -2.96 -33.62 -13.22
CA GLU A 223 -4.33 -34.05 -12.91
C GLU A 223 -4.78 -33.59 -11.50
N GLN A 224 -3.84 -33.52 -10.55
CA GLN A 224 -4.11 -32.99 -9.22
C GLN A 224 -4.46 -31.49 -9.29
N ALA A 225 -3.70 -30.69 -10.01
CA ALA A 225 -3.99 -29.25 -10.18
C ALA A 225 -5.35 -29.05 -10.86
N LYS A 226 -5.66 -29.77 -11.95
CA LYS A 226 -6.97 -29.72 -12.61
C LYS A 226 -8.13 -30.08 -11.67
N ALA A 227 -7.98 -31.12 -10.86
CA ALA A 227 -8.98 -31.52 -9.88
C ALA A 227 -9.21 -30.45 -8.81
N LEU A 228 -8.17 -29.74 -8.38
CA LEU A 228 -8.26 -28.61 -7.44
C LEU A 228 -8.94 -27.38 -8.06
N LEU A 229 -8.67 -27.06 -9.33
CA LEU A 229 -9.35 -25.97 -10.04
C LEU A 229 -10.86 -26.20 -10.18
N ALA A 230 -11.30 -27.47 -10.24
CA ALA A 230 -12.72 -27.83 -10.30
C ALA A 230 -13.43 -27.75 -8.94
N GLN A 231 -12.73 -27.47 -7.85
CA GLN A 231 -13.32 -27.35 -6.51
C GLN A 231 -13.58 -25.88 -6.16
N GLU A 232 -14.76 -25.62 -5.53
CA GLU A 232 -15.06 -24.28 -5.04
C GLU A 232 -14.30 -23.96 -3.76
N THR A 233 -13.95 -22.70 -3.64
CA THR A 233 -13.43 -22.07 -2.44
C THR A 233 -14.56 -21.57 -1.55
N PRO A 234 -14.35 -21.30 -0.25
CA PRO A 234 -15.37 -20.71 0.65
C PRO A 234 -16.01 -19.47 0.07
N LYS A 235 -17.36 -19.47 -0.01
CA LYS A 235 -18.18 -18.37 -0.53
C LYS A 235 -18.78 -17.49 0.55
N ALA A 236 -18.76 -17.96 1.79
CA ALA A 236 -19.20 -17.23 2.97
C ALA A 236 -18.34 -17.63 4.15
N LEU A 237 -18.10 -16.69 5.04
CA LEU A 237 -17.40 -16.86 6.32
C LEU A 237 -18.18 -16.06 7.36
N ASP A 238 -18.59 -16.72 8.42
CA ASP A 238 -19.39 -16.14 9.52
C ASP A 238 -18.57 -15.89 10.80
N ASN A 239 -17.32 -16.33 10.77
CA ASN A 239 -16.39 -16.22 11.90
C ASN A 239 -15.30 -15.14 11.73
N VAL A 240 -15.45 -14.20 10.80
CA VAL A 240 -14.44 -13.18 10.51
C VAL A 240 -14.95 -11.77 10.74
N THR A 241 -14.14 -10.97 11.43
CA THR A 241 -14.32 -9.51 11.52
C THR A 241 -13.06 -8.83 11.02
N THR A 242 -13.14 -8.09 9.92
CA THR A 242 -11.99 -7.42 9.30
C THR A 242 -11.97 -5.92 9.59
N LYS A 243 -10.78 -5.40 9.89
CA LYS A 243 -10.46 -3.97 10.02
C LYS A 243 -9.34 -3.61 9.05
N ILE A 244 -9.66 -2.80 8.05
CA ILE A 244 -8.66 -2.18 7.18
C ILE A 244 -8.25 -0.87 7.84
N THR A 245 -7.05 -0.81 8.42
CA THR A 245 -6.58 0.34 9.20
C THR A 245 -5.37 1.04 8.58
N GLY A 246 -4.82 0.50 7.52
CA GLY A 246 -3.83 1.14 6.65
C GLY A 246 -4.18 0.85 5.20
N SER A 247 -4.50 1.90 4.44
CA SER A 247 -4.70 1.86 2.99
C SER A 247 -4.54 3.26 2.41
N VAL A 248 -4.53 3.37 1.09
CA VAL A 248 -4.49 4.68 0.41
C VAL A 248 -5.64 5.59 0.86
N ARG A 249 -6.80 5.02 1.20
CA ARG A 249 -7.94 5.78 1.72
C ARG A 249 -7.63 6.44 3.06
N GLN A 250 -7.01 5.72 4.01
CA GLN A 250 -6.57 6.27 5.28
C GLN A 250 -5.44 7.28 5.10
N LEU A 251 -4.51 7.03 4.17
CA LEU A 251 -3.44 7.96 3.83
C LEU A 251 -4.02 9.30 3.32
N CYS A 252 -4.99 9.26 2.40
CA CYS A 252 -5.68 10.45 1.90
C CYS A 252 -6.50 11.15 2.98
N ALA A 253 -7.20 10.41 3.85
CA ALA A 253 -7.96 10.97 4.95
C ALA A 253 -7.05 11.71 5.94
N ALA A 254 -5.90 11.13 6.29
CA ALA A 254 -4.91 11.75 7.15
C ALA A 254 -4.30 13.01 6.50
N ALA A 255 -4.04 12.98 5.19
CA ALA A 255 -3.61 14.16 4.44
C ALA A 255 -4.66 15.28 4.49
N ALA A 256 -5.95 14.94 4.35
CA ALA A 256 -7.02 15.91 4.44
C ALA A 256 -7.12 16.55 5.83
N GLU A 257 -7.01 15.78 6.91
CA GLU A 257 -6.99 16.31 8.27
C GLU A 257 -5.77 17.21 8.51
N ALA A 258 -4.59 16.80 8.05
CA ALA A 258 -3.38 17.61 8.16
C ALA A 258 -3.50 18.93 7.37
N CYS A 259 -4.15 18.91 6.19
CA CYS A 259 -4.45 20.10 5.43
C CYS A 259 -5.40 21.03 6.19
N ARG A 260 -6.48 20.52 6.83
CA ARG A 260 -7.39 21.31 7.67
C ARG A 260 -6.65 21.97 8.84
N ALA A 261 -5.78 21.24 9.51
CA ALA A 261 -4.97 21.77 10.61
C ALA A 261 -4.04 22.92 10.18
N ARG A 262 -3.70 22.99 8.89
CA ARG A 262 -2.93 24.07 8.27
C ARG A 262 -3.80 25.18 7.65
N GLY A 263 -5.13 25.10 7.82
CA GLY A 263 -6.09 26.09 7.34
C GLY A 263 -6.46 25.95 5.87
N TYR A 264 -6.14 24.82 5.21
CA TYR A 264 -6.62 24.52 3.88
C TYR A 264 -8.01 23.89 3.92
N GLU A 265 -8.80 24.14 2.88
CA GLU A 265 -10.02 23.40 2.58
C GLU A 265 -9.63 22.19 1.71
N PRO A 266 -9.63 20.96 2.24
CA PRO A 266 -9.25 19.79 1.46
C PRO A 266 -10.39 19.31 0.57
N VAL A 267 -10.04 18.94 -0.64
CA VAL A 267 -10.91 18.28 -1.63
C VAL A 267 -10.27 16.96 -2.02
N LEU A 268 -10.88 15.85 -1.65
CA LEU A 268 -10.47 14.54 -2.12
C LEU A 268 -10.96 14.34 -3.55
N LEU A 269 -10.04 14.24 -4.50
CA LEU A 269 -10.32 14.00 -5.91
C LEU A 269 -10.58 12.51 -6.17
N THR A 270 -9.69 11.65 -5.65
CA THR A 270 -9.77 10.20 -5.77
C THR A 270 -8.84 9.53 -4.76
N ASP A 271 -9.15 8.30 -4.38
CA ASP A 271 -8.26 7.36 -3.68
C ASP A 271 -7.90 6.14 -4.54
N GLN A 272 -8.13 6.25 -5.87
CA GLN A 272 -7.89 5.20 -6.86
C GLN A 272 -7.17 5.73 -8.11
N LEU A 273 -6.24 6.68 -7.93
CA LEU A 273 -5.44 7.23 -9.02
C LEU A 273 -4.60 6.12 -9.65
N CYS A 274 -4.85 5.84 -10.93
CA CYS A 274 -4.14 4.81 -11.68
C CYS A 274 -3.97 5.27 -13.14
N CYS A 275 -2.91 6.04 -13.40
CA CYS A 275 -2.56 6.54 -14.73
C CYS A 275 -1.06 6.82 -14.80
N GLU A 276 -0.57 7.33 -15.91
CA GLU A 276 0.82 7.74 -16.04
C GLU A 276 1.13 8.93 -15.13
N ALA A 277 2.24 8.87 -14.39
CA ALA A 277 2.61 9.83 -13.36
C ALA A 277 2.71 11.26 -13.88
N ARG A 278 3.32 11.47 -15.06
CA ARG A 278 3.46 12.80 -15.68
C ARG A 278 2.11 13.42 -16.05
N GLU A 279 1.14 12.61 -16.45
CA GLU A 279 -0.20 13.08 -16.79
C GLU A 279 -0.98 13.48 -15.53
N ALA A 280 -0.89 12.67 -14.46
CA ALA A 280 -1.45 13.02 -13.17
C ALA A 280 -0.87 14.33 -12.63
N GLY A 281 0.46 14.52 -12.74
CA GLY A 281 1.14 15.74 -12.32
C GLY A 281 0.70 16.97 -13.10
N SER A 282 0.61 16.88 -14.43
CA SER A 282 0.11 17.93 -15.31
C SER A 282 -1.34 18.29 -14.97
N PHE A 283 -2.18 17.31 -14.67
CA PHE A 283 -3.58 17.51 -14.28
C PHE A 283 -3.69 18.22 -12.92
N LEU A 284 -2.98 17.76 -11.89
CA LEU A 284 -2.95 18.40 -10.57
C LEU A 284 -2.40 19.84 -10.63
N GLY A 285 -1.35 20.05 -11.42
CA GLY A 285 -0.81 21.39 -11.69
C GLY A 285 -1.84 22.30 -12.36
N SER A 286 -2.64 21.78 -13.28
CA SER A 286 -3.70 22.52 -13.96
C SER A 286 -4.84 22.91 -13.01
N ILE A 287 -5.21 22.01 -12.09
CA ILE A 287 -6.19 22.31 -11.01
C ILE A 287 -5.64 23.43 -10.13
N ALA A 288 -4.40 23.31 -9.63
CA ALA A 288 -3.79 24.34 -8.80
C ALA A 288 -3.76 25.70 -9.52
N ARG A 289 -3.39 25.72 -10.81
CA ARG A 289 -3.38 26.91 -11.64
C ARG A 289 -4.76 27.57 -11.77
N ALA A 290 -5.81 26.78 -11.96
CA ALA A 290 -7.18 27.27 -12.11
C ALA A 290 -7.71 27.93 -10.83
N HIS A 291 -7.25 27.47 -9.66
CA HIS A 291 -7.69 27.99 -8.37
C HIS A 291 -6.74 29.01 -7.74
N ALA A 292 -5.54 29.18 -8.29
CA ALA A 292 -4.58 30.16 -7.79
C ALA A 292 -5.12 31.59 -7.93
N GLY A 293 -5.00 32.37 -6.86
CA GLY A 293 -5.42 33.78 -6.82
C GLY A 293 -6.91 34.02 -6.50
N GLN A 294 -7.69 32.98 -6.24
CA GLN A 294 -9.11 33.10 -5.83
C GLN A 294 -9.31 33.52 -4.36
N GLY A 295 -8.25 33.71 -3.58
CA GLY A 295 -8.31 34.13 -2.19
C GLY A 295 -8.65 33.02 -1.19
N ARG A 296 -8.83 31.78 -1.66
CA ARG A 296 -9.09 30.59 -0.82
C ARG A 296 -7.81 29.77 -0.64
N LYS A 297 -7.66 29.16 0.53
CA LYS A 297 -6.57 28.24 0.83
C LYS A 297 -7.10 26.81 0.62
N LEU A 298 -6.72 26.19 -0.50
CA LEU A 298 -7.28 24.93 -0.98
C LEU A 298 -6.20 23.85 -1.05
N ALA A 299 -6.59 22.60 -0.78
CA ALA A 299 -5.76 21.42 -0.99
C ALA A 299 -6.54 20.36 -1.79
N PHE A 300 -6.02 19.97 -2.95
CA PHE A 300 -6.59 18.92 -3.77
C PHE A 300 -5.76 17.65 -3.59
N ILE A 301 -6.41 16.56 -3.16
CA ILE A 301 -5.76 15.32 -2.72
C ILE A 301 -6.14 14.20 -3.68
N ALA A 302 -5.13 13.47 -4.15
CA ALA A 302 -5.31 12.27 -4.94
C ALA A 302 -4.40 11.16 -4.37
N GLY A 303 -4.95 9.99 -4.13
CA GLY A 303 -4.19 8.82 -3.71
C GLY A 303 -4.33 7.69 -4.70
N GLY A 304 -3.33 6.84 -4.77
CA GLY A 304 -3.33 5.69 -5.67
C GLY A 304 -1.95 5.19 -6.00
N GLU A 305 -1.82 4.57 -7.15
CA GLU A 305 -0.54 4.06 -7.66
C GLU A 305 -0.41 4.41 -9.14
N THR A 306 0.39 5.45 -9.44
CA THR A 306 0.67 5.82 -10.83
C THR A 306 1.79 4.95 -11.41
N VAL A 307 1.93 4.98 -12.72
CA VAL A 307 2.95 4.22 -13.45
C VAL A 307 3.89 5.16 -14.20
N VAL A 308 5.09 4.67 -14.51
CA VAL A 308 6.07 5.38 -15.35
C VAL A 308 6.35 4.55 -16.60
N HIS A 309 6.22 5.17 -17.76
CA HIS A 309 6.74 4.62 -19.01
C HIS A 309 8.22 4.95 -19.13
N LEU A 310 9.06 3.94 -19.05
CA LEU A 310 10.52 4.11 -19.20
C LEU A 310 10.88 4.30 -20.68
N THR A 311 11.23 5.53 -21.04
CA THR A 311 11.68 5.92 -22.39
C THR A 311 13.15 6.33 -22.41
N GLY A 312 13.68 6.71 -21.27
CA GLY A 312 15.06 7.19 -21.08
C GLY A 312 15.92 6.28 -20.22
N LYS A 313 17.04 6.83 -19.78
CA LYS A 313 18.04 6.16 -18.94
C LYS A 313 18.31 6.90 -17.64
N GLY A 314 17.52 7.93 -17.35
CA GLY A 314 17.64 8.73 -16.15
C GLY A 314 17.23 7.96 -14.88
N LEU A 315 17.28 8.66 -13.76
CA LEU A 315 16.96 8.16 -12.45
C LEU A 315 15.72 8.89 -11.91
N GLY A 316 14.77 8.15 -11.35
CA GLY A 316 13.55 8.72 -10.76
C GLY A 316 12.52 7.65 -10.44
N GLY A 317 11.38 8.11 -9.98
CA GLY A 317 10.22 7.29 -9.69
C GLY A 317 8.92 8.01 -10.04
N ARG A 318 7.79 7.33 -9.84
CA ARG A 318 6.45 7.83 -10.21
C ARG A 318 6.06 9.09 -9.44
N ASN A 319 6.40 9.17 -8.16
CA ASN A 319 6.09 10.33 -7.33
C ASN A 319 6.94 11.55 -7.70
N GLN A 320 8.19 11.34 -8.04
CA GLN A 320 9.11 12.37 -8.52
C GLN A 320 8.67 12.90 -9.90
N GLU A 321 8.31 12.01 -10.85
CA GLU A 321 7.80 12.42 -12.16
C GLU A 321 6.48 13.18 -12.07
N LEU A 322 5.56 12.72 -11.20
CA LEU A 322 4.29 13.40 -10.96
C LEU A 322 4.53 14.84 -10.47
N ALA A 323 5.36 15.00 -9.45
CA ALA A 323 5.67 16.33 -8.92
C ALA A 323 6.31 17.22 -9.98
N LEU A 324 7.38 16.73 -10.67
CA LEU A 324 8.10 17.50 -11.68
C LEU A 324 7.18 17.96 -12.82
N ALA A 325 6.26 17.11 -13.28
CA ALA A 325 5.33 17.41 -14.35
C ALA A 325 4.35 18.54 -14.02
N ALA A 326 4.11 18.81 -12.73
CA ALA A 326 3.27 19.92 -12.30
C ALA A 326 3.97 21.30 -12.38
N ALA A 327 5.31 21.35 -12.37
CA ALA A 327 6.09 22.58 -12.25
C ALA A 327 5.75 23.64 -13.31
N PRO A 328 5.56 23.32 -14.62
CA PRO A 328 5.22 24.33 -15.62
C PRO A 328 3.89 25.04 -15.34
N ALA A 329 2.88 24.33 -14.84
CA ALA A 329 1.57 24.92 -14.55
C ALA A 329 1.58 25.84 -13.32
N LEU A 330 2.54 25.63 -12.40
CA LEU A 330 2.68 26.41 -11.16
C LEU A 330 3.52 27.68 -11.31
N ALA A 331 4.25 27.85 -12.42
CA ALA A 331 5.21 28.93 -12.60
C ALA A 331 4.64 30.31 -12.21
N GLY A 332 5.32 31.01 -11.27
CA GLY A 332 4.97 32.33 -10.75
C GLY A 332 3.70 32.37 -9.88
N ARG A 333 3.16 31.23 -9.46
CA ARG A 333 1.94 31.13 -8.64
C ARG A 333 2.27 30.78 -7.18
N ASN A 334 1.37 31.19 -6.28
CA ASN A 334 1.45 30.80 -4.87
C ASN A 334 0.74 29.47 -4.65
N ALA A 335 1.33 28.42 -5.21
CA ALA A 335 0.82 27.06 -5.19
C ALA A 335 1.99 26.07 -5.23
N ALA A 336 1.76 24.86 -4.74
CA ALA A 336 2.72 23.77 -4.76
C ALA A 336 2.04 22.44 -5.09
N VAL A 337 2.81 21.49 -5.61
CA VAL A 337 2.39 20.10 -5.76
C VAL A 337 3.47 19.22 -5.18
N PHE A 338 3.08 18.24 -4.38
CA PHE A 338 3.96 17.15 -3.95
C PHE A 338 3.30 15.80 -4.17
N SER A 339 4.12 14.78 -4.31
CA SER A 339 3.70 13.39 -4.33
C SER A 339 4.71 12.55 -3.57
N VAL A 340 4.22 11.59 -2.78
CA VAL A 340 5.05 10.77 -1.90
C VAL A 340 4.52 9.34 -1.79
N GLY A 341 5.44 8.36 -1.89
CA GLY A 341 5.20 6.97 -1.61
C GLY A 341 5.19 6.70 -0.11
N SER A 342 4.22 5.94 0.37
CA SER A 342 4.10 5.63 1.79
C SER A 342 5.21 4.74 2.34
N ASP A 343 5.89 3.97 1.49
CA ASP A 343 7.00 3.10 1.87
C ASP A 343 8.35 3.83 2.08
N GLY A 344 8.39 5.12 1.69
CA GLY A 344 9.57 5.97 1.86
C GLY A 344 10.60 5.83 0.75
N THR A 345 10.25 5.16 -0.35
CA THR A 345 11.08 4.99 -1.54
C THR A 345 10.27 5.29 -2.80
N ASP A 346 10.94 5.69 -3.88
CA ASP A 346 10.28 5.98 -5.16
C ASP A 346 11.21 5.56 -6.33
N GLY A 347 10.87 4.45 -6.97
CA GLY A 347 11.74 3.81 -7.95
C GLY A 347 13.06 3.33 -7.33
N PRO A 348 14.16 3.30 -8.09
CA PRO A 348 15.47 2.88 -7.58
C PRO A 348 16.23 4.02 -6.87
N THR A 349 15.53 4.88 -6.12
CA THR A 349 16.11 6.06 -5.45
C THR A 349 15.93 6.01 -3.93
N ASP A 350 16.64 6.86 -3.20
CA ASP A 350 16.52 7.07 -1.76
C ASP A 350 15.44 8.11 -1.39
N ALA A 351 14.82 8.73 -2.40
CA ALA A 351 13.73 9.68 -2.19
C ALA A 351 12.37 8.94 -2.12
N ALA A 352 11.48 9.43 -1.27
CA ALA A 352 10.09 8.98 -1.19
C ALA A 352 9.19 9.66 -2.24
N GLY A 353 9.65 10.76 -2.85
CA GLY A 353 8.89 11.50 -3.83
C GLY A 353 9.47 12.87 -4.15
N GLY A 354 8.60 13.76 -4.63
CA GLY A 354 8.98 15.08 -5.08
C GLY A 354 8.03 16.21 -4.66
N TYR A 355 8.57 17.42 -4.59
CA TYR A 355 7.89 18.67 -4.31
C TYR A 355 8.28 19.73 -5.34
N VAL A 356 7.31 20.47 -5.83
CA VAL A 356 7.49 21.62 -6.71
C VAL A 356 6.54 22.76 -6.34
N ASP A 357 6.95 24.01 -6.62
CA ASP A 357 6.16 25.20 -6.39
C ASP A 357 6.30 26.23 -7.53
N GLY A 358 5.74 27.42 -7.33
CA GLY A 358 5.79 28.48 -8.33
C GLY A 358 7.18 29.01 -8.69
N GLY A 359 8.19 28.72 -7.91
CA GLY A 359 9.61 29.09 -8.16
C GLY A 359 10.40 27.98 -8.86
N THR A 360 9.91 26.76 -8.83
CA THR A 360 10.68 25.57 -9.26
C THR A 360 11.07 25.62 -10.73
N LEU A 361 10.17 26.02 -11.63
CA LEU A 361 10.49 26.07 -13.07
C LEU A 361 11.66 27.01 -13.38
N ALA A 362 11.68 28.19 -12.75
CA ALA A 362 12.76 29.16 -12.93
C ALA A 362 14.08 28.64 -12.33
N ALA A 363 14.04 27.97 -11.18
CA ALA A 363 15.20 27.38 -10.55
C ALA A 363 15.81 26.24 -11.41
N LEU A 364 14.97 25.38 -11.99
CA LEU A 364 15.38 24.32 -12.91
C LEU A 364 16.07 24.91 -14.15
N ALA A 365 15.46 25.92 -14.77
CA ALA A 365 16.05 26.59 -15.93
C ALA A 365 17.42 27.23 -15.60
N ALA A 366 17.55 27.87 -14.44
CA ALA A 366 18.81 28.44 -13.97
C ALA A 366 19.89 27.38 -13.70
N ALA A 367 19.48 26.17 -13.31
CA ALA A 367 20.37 25.02 -13.11
C ALA A 367 20.63 24.23 -14.42
N GLY A 368 20.10 24.68 -15.57
CA GLY A 368 20.31 24.05 -16.87
C GLY A 368 19.38 22.88 -17.17
N TRP A 369 18.31 22.70 -16.40
CA TRP A 369 17.33 21.64 -16.59
C TRP A 369 16.12 22.11 -17.39
N ASN A 370 15.67 21.29 -18.35
CA ASN A 370 14.40 21.45 -19.06
C ASN A 370 13.44 20.36 -18.60
N VAL A 371 12.26 20.74 -18.09
CA VAL A 371 11.29 19.78 -17.52
C VAL A 371 10.85 18.74 -18.55
N TYR A 372 10.59 19.16 -19.79
CA TYR A 372 10.14 18.24 -20.84
C TYR A 372 11.21 17.19 -21.17
N ASP A 373 12.45 17.63 -21.43
CA ASP A 373 13.56 16.73 -21.76
C ASP A 373 13.88 15.80 -20.59
N THR A 374 13.78 16.30 -19.35
CA THR A 374 13.98 15.54 -18.12
C THR A 374 12.95 14.40 -17.99
N LEU A 375 11.67 14.70 -18.21
CA LEU A 375 10.60 13.71 -18.17
C LEU A 375 10.73 12.68 -19.30
N GLN A 376 11.17 13.09 -20.51
CA GLN A 376 11.44 12.15 -21.61
C GLN A 376 12.61 11.20 -21.29
N ASN A 377 13.60 11.66 -20.53
CA ASN A 377 14.73 10.85 -20.09
C ASN A 377 14.44 10.08 -18.78
N ASN A 378 13.27 10.23 -18.15
CA ASN A 378 12.92 9.67 -16.83
C ASN A 378 13.93 10.05 -15.73
N ASP A 379 14.42 11.32 -15.72
CA ASP A 379 15.50 11.79 -14.84
C ASP A 379 15.02 12.80 -13.78
N ALA A 380 13.84 12.55 -13.25
CA ALA A 380 13.20 13.43 -12.28
C ALA A 380 14.02 13.58 -10.97
N TYR A 381 14.75 12.54 -10.58
CA TYR A 381 15.59 12.56 -9.36
C TYR A 381 16.64 13.67 -9.41
N HIS A 382 17.51 13.68 -10.42
CA HIS A 382 18.58 14.66 -10.50
C HIS A 382 18.07 16.10 -10.69
N ALA A 383 17.01 16.27 -11.46
CA ALA A 383 16.39 17.57 -11.64
C ALA A 383 15.81 18.13 -10.33
N LEU A 384 15.05 17.32 -9.57
CA LEU A 384 14.51 17.71 -8.27
C LEU A 384 15.61 17.91 -7.24
N GLN A 385 16.65 17.07 -7.25
CA GLN A 385 17.82 17.24 -6.38
C GLN A 385 18.51 18.60 -6.61
N ALA A 386 18.65 19.02 -7.85
CA ALA A 386 19.30 20.29 -8.20
C ALA A 386 18.57 21.53 -7.65
N VAL A 387 17.30 21.41 -7.30
CA VAL A 387 16.45 22.51 -6.81
C VAL A 387 15.85 22.24 -5.42
N ASP A 388 16.42 21.32 -4.66
CA ASP A 388 15.95 20.93 -3.31
C ASP A 388 14.47 20.47 -3.29
N GLY A 389 14.05 19.83 -4.38
CA GLY A 389 12.68 19.36 -4.59
C GLY A 389 12.44 17.90 -4.16
N LEU A 390 13.45 17.17 -3.71
CA LEU A 390 13.28 15.80 -3.23
C LEU A 390 12.58 15.75 -1.86
N ILE A 391 11.80 14.69 -1.65
CA ILE A 391 11.23 14.34 -0.34
C ILE A 391 11.98 13.11 0.15
N LEU A 392 12.71 13.25 1.25
CA LEU A 392 13.50 12.20 1.87
C LEU A 392 12.90 11.84 3.22
N THR A 393 12.38 10.63 3.38
CA THR A 393 11.79 10.13 4.62
C THR A 393 12.57 8.97 5.22
N GLY A 394 13.37 8.28 4.40
CA GLY A 394 13.87 6.95 4.67
C GLY A 394 12.75 5.89 4.63
N PRO A 395 13.10 4.60 4.72
CA PRO A 395 12.12 3.52 4.75
C PRO A 395 11.16 3.64 5.94
N THR A 396 9.86 3.62 5.69
CA THR A 396 8.83 3.82 6.72
C THR A 396 8.38 2.51 7.38
N GLY A 397 8.57 1.39 6.70
CA GLY A 397 8.10 0.06 7.15
C GLY A 397 6.63 -0.23 6.83
N THR A 398 5.92 0.70 6.18
CA THR A 398 4.58 0.48 5.61
C THR A 398 4.62 0.49 4.07
N ASN A 399 3.57 0.04 3.42
CA ASN A 399 3.26 0.30 2.01
C ASN A 399 1.75 0.26 1.84
N VAL A 400 1.17 1.43 1.59
CA VAL A 400 -0.26 1.62 1.34
C VAL A 400 -0.46 2.57 0.14
N ASN A 401 0.38 2.41 -0.89
CA ASN A 401 0.43 3.24 -2.09
C ASN A 401 0.89 4.70 -1.82
N ASP A 402 0.49 5.63 -2.67
CA ASP A 402 1.00 7.00 -2.74
C ASP A 402 -0.09 8.02 -2.44
N VAL A 403 0.32 9.22 -2.04
CA VAL A 403 -0.54 10.40 -1.99
C VAL A 403 0.10 11.59 -2.68
N ALA A 404 -0.67 12.25 -3.54
CA ALA A 404 -0.31 13.49 -4.20
C ALA A 404 -1.25 14.62 -3.72
N VAL A 405 -0.69 15.79 -3.44
CA VAL A 405 -1.45 16.95 -2.98
C VAL A 405 -1.04 18.20 -3.75
N ALA A 406 -2.04 18.90 -4.27
CA ALA A 406 -1.87 20.24 -4.82
C ALA A 406 -2.35 21.27 -3.79
N LEU A 407 -1.45 22.10 -3.29
CA LEU A 407 -1.72 23.19 -2.34
C LEU A 407 -1.86 24.49 -3.10
N VAL A 408 -2.92 25.25 -2.79
CA VAL A 408 -3.14 26.61 -3.30
C VAL A 408 -3.26 27.55 -2.12
N GLU A 409 -2.32 28.48 -1.99
CA GLU A 409 -2.33 29.49 -0.92
C GLU A 409 -3.32 30.60 -1.25
N GLY A 410 -4.17 30.92 -0.30
CA GLY A 410 -5.00 32.11 -0.37
C GLY A 410 -4.12 33.37 -0.39
N LYS A 411 -4.52 34.42 -1.10
CA LYS A 411 -3.91 35.73 -0.86
C LYS A 411 -4.16 36.05 0.60
N GLY A 412 -3.10 36.16 1.38
CA GLY A 412 -3.19 36.70 2.74
C GLY A 412 -4.03 37.96 2.69
N ALA A 413 -4.98 38.10 3.62
CA ALA A 413 -5.76 39.32 3.72
C ALA A 413 -4.77 40.50 3.70
N TRP A 414 -4.83 41.29 2.66
CA TRP A 414 -4.14 42.56 2.64
C TRP A 414 -4.60 43.27 3.91
N ARG A 415 -3.70 43.40 4.92
CA ARG A 415 -3.92 44.39 5.96
C ARG A 415 -4.11 45.69 5.21
N GLN A 416 -5.36 46.13 5.13
CA GLN A 416 -5.66 47.49 4.74
C GLN A 416 -4.89 48.37 5.68
N ILE A 417 -3.73 48.85 5.23
CA ILE A 417 -3.13 50.04 5.79
C ILE A 417 -4.13 51.12 5.45
N ILE A 418 -5.03 51.38 6.39
CA ILE A 418 -5.82 52.61 6.37
C ILE A 418 -4.79 53.69 6.64
N MET A 419 -4.28 54.30 5.57
CA MET A 419 -3.72 55.64 5.65
C MET A 419 -4.88 56.56 6.00
N ARG A 420 -4.96 56.91 7.25
CA ARG A 420 -5.72 58.12 7.64
C ARG A 420 -4.95 59.30 7.06
N LEU A 421 -5.52 59.95 6.06
CA LEU A 421 -5.28 61.33 5.79
C LEU A 421 -6.03 62.18 6.80
#